data_1a797fb8f503c4bf9e3027941416cbac
#
_entry.id   1a797fb8f503c4bf9e3027941416cbac
#
_cell.length_a   1.000
_cell.length_b   1.000
_cell.length_c   1.000
_cell.angle_alpha   90.00
_cell.angle_beta   90.00
_cell.angle_gamma   90.00
#
_symmetry.space_group_name_H-M   'P 1'
#
loop_
_entity.id
_entity.type
_entity.pdbx_description
1 polymer ?
#
loop_
_entity_poly.entity_id
_entity_poly.type
_entity_poly.pdbx_seq_one_letter_code
_entity_poly.pdbx_strand_id
1 'polypeptide(L)'
;MIALLLAFAAVSPQPAELRTFHDWTVGCDNGRACHAVALMPENSPDEALTMSVRRGPEADSLPVFSFALGSDSNAAAVSADGIRLPIRLVGAEGETSVAPADTAAMIAALRSAGRLRLESADGKPLGIVSLKGASAAMLYMDEKQRRTGTATALVRPGKRAPGNISPPPLPVVVARPLAAGRGAVPSAAMLKALRRKHGCTLDEVGGPEEAEIADLGAGETLLLLACGSGAYNVSFVPFVMRRGRAELAGFDFKPGWWAQEGKPMLTNAAWDAERGLLT
;
A
#
# COMPACT_ATOMS: atom_id res chain seq x y z
N MET A 1 -46.03 -2.15 -24.86
CA MET A 1 -44.87 -2.93 -24.40
C MET A 1 -43.81 -1.94 -23.91
N ILE A 2 -43.64 -1.81 -22.59
CA ILE A 2 -42.65 -0.90 -22.00
C ILE A 2 -41.40 -1.76 -21.74
N ALA A 3 -40.33 -1.51 -22.49
CA ALA A 3 -39.03 -2.17 -22.25
C ALA A 3 -38.39 -1.55 -21.02
N LEU A 4 -38.32 -2.31 -19.95
CA LEU A 4 -37.62 -1.96 -18.72
C LEU A 4 -36.09 -2.12 -18.96
N LEU A 5 -35.40 -1.04 -19.26
CA LEU A 5 -33.92 -1.00 -19.29
C LEU A 5 -33.39 -1.11 -17.87
N LEU A 6 -33.02 -2.31 -17.47
CA LEU A 6 -32.21 -2.54 -16.26
C LEU A 6 -30.81 -2.00 -16.51
N ALA A 7 -30.53 -0.81 -16.00
CA ALA A 7 -29.18 -0.30 -15.89
C ALA A 7 -28.44 -1.13 -14.82
N PHE A 8 -27.59 -2.07 -15.25
CA PHE A 8 -26.62 -2.70 -14.37
C PHE A 8 -25.58 -1.63 -14.00
N ALA A 9 -25.67 -1.10 -12.79
CA ALA A 9 -24.58 -0.34 -12.22
C ALA A 9 -23.35 -1.27 -12.15
N ALA A 10 -22.33 -0.99 -12.93
CA ALA A 10 -21.07 -1.70 -12.84
C ALA A 10 -20.49 -1.42 -11.45
N VAL A 11 -20.50 -2.43 -10.60
CA VAL A 11 -19.84 -2.33 -9.28
C VAL A 11 -18.35 -2.17 -9.53
N SER A 12 -17.79 -1.03 -9.14
CA SER A 12 -16.36 -0.79 -9.24
C SER A 12 -15.61 -1.87 -8.44
N PRO A 13 -14.53 -2.46 -8.99
CA PRO A 13 -13.75 -3.44 -8.26
C PRO A 13 -13.17 -2.78 -7.00
N GLN A 14 -13.34 -3.46 -5.87
CA GLN A 14 -12.82 -3.01 -4.58
C GLN A 14 -11.50 -3.71 -4.28
N PRO A 15 -10.56 -3.05 -3.58
CA PRO A 15 -9.37 -3.69 -3.08
C PRO A 15 -9.75 -4.81 -2.09
N ALA A 16 -8.93 -5.85 -2.02
CA ALA A 16 -9.13 -6.89 -1.04
C ALA A 16 -8.72 -6.40 0.34
N GLU A 17 -9.45 -6.85 1.37
CA GLU A 17 -9.17 -6.52 2.76
C GLU A 17 -7.75 -6.97 3.13
N LEU A 18 -7.02 -6.12 3.87
CA LEU A 18 -5.75 -6.50 4.49
C LEU A 18 -5.98 -7.64 5.50
N ARG A 19 -5.15 -8.68 5.41
CA ARG A 19 -5.18 -9.84 6.29
C ARG A 19 -3.81 -10.10 6.90
N THR A 20 -3.80 -10.39 8.19
CA THR A 20 -2.59 -10.80 8.89
C THR A 20 -2.68 -12.29 9.26
N PHE A 21 -1.64 -13.02 8.92
CA PHE A 21 -1.45 -14.45 9.21
C PHE A 21 -0.15 -14.60 9.99
N HIS A 22 -0.23 -14.63 11.32
CA HIS A 22 0.95 -14.62 12.18
C HIS A 22 1.89 -13.44 11.83
N ASP A 23 3.09 -13.74 11.34
CA ASP A 23 4.13 -12.77 11.06
C ASP A 23 4.02 -12.16 9.64
N TRP A 24 2.93 -12.45 8.90
CA TRP A 24 2.72 -11.98 7.53
C TRP A 24 1.44 -11.18 7.38
N THR A 25 1.55 -10.02 6.76
CA THR A 25 0.38 -9.23 6.33
C THR A 25 0.31 -9.21 4.81
N VAL A 26 -0.88 -9.36 4.26
CA VAL A 26 -1.12 -9.42 2.82
C VAL A 26 -2.34 -8.61 2.43
N GLY A 27 -2.25 -7.91 1.31
CA GLY A 27 -3.36 -7.21 0.65
C GLY A 27 -3.27 -7.32 -0.86
N CYS A 28 -4.39 -7.07 -1.53
CA CYS A 28 -4.44 -6.97 -2.97
C CYS A 28 -5.24 -5.73 -3.35
N ASP A 29 -4.80 -5.02 -4.37
CA ASP A 29 -5.52 -3.86 -4.90
C ASP A 29 -6.79 -4.25 -5.66
N ASN A 30 -7.52 -3.26 -6.15
CA ASN A 30 -8.70 -3.46 -6.98
C ASN A 30 -8.39 -4.07 -8.35
N GLY A 31 -7.15 -4.00 -8.82
CA GLY A 31 -6.65 -4.68 -10.01
C GLY A 31 -6.22 -6.12 -9.76
N ARG A 32 -6.24 -6.60 -8.51
CA ARG A 32 -5.74 -7.88 -8.02
C ARG A 32 -4.22 -8.03 -8.07
N ALA A 33 -3.45 -6.95 -8.15
CA ALA A 33 -2.05 -7.04 -7.80
C ALA A 33 -1.93 -7.21 -6.28
N CYS A 34 -1.17 -8.21 -5.84
CA CYS A 34 -1.07 -8.58 -4.43
C CYS A 34 0.32 -8.35 -3.87
N HIS A 35 0.37 -7.93 -2.61
CA HIS A 35 1.60 -7.73 -1.86
C HIS A 35 1.47 -8.35 -0.48
N ALA A 36 2.40 -9.25 -0.13
CA ALA A 36 2.53 -9.81 1.20
C ALA A 36 3.88 -9.41 1.79
N VAL A 37 3.91 -9.12 3.08
CA VAL A 37 5.11 -8.67 3.79
C VAL A 37 5.25 -9.46 5.07
N ALA A 38 6.47 -9.99 5.31
CA ALA A 38 6.84 -10.53 6.61
C ALA A 38 7.07 -9.36 7.57
N LEU A 39 6.26 -9.29 8.61
CA LEU A 39 6.41 -8.28 9.66
C LEU A 39 7.49 -8.74 10.64
N MET A 40 8.25 -7.78 11.14
CA MET A 40 9.13 -8.03 12.28
C MET A 40 8.26 -8.12 13.54
N PRO A 41 8.32 -9.20 14.33
CA PRO A 41 7.66 -9.24 15.63
C PRO A 41 8.19 -8.11 16.55
N GLU A 42 7.33 -7.56 17.44
CA GLU A 42 7.70 -6.43 18.33
C GLU A 42 8.95 -6.69 19.17
N ASN A 43 9.22 -7.95 19.52
CA ASN A 43 10.39 -8.39 20.28
C ASN A 43 11.40 -9.12 19.39
N SER A 44 11.52 -8.71 18.13
CA SER A 44 12.46 -9.33 17.21
C SER A 44 13.89 -9.12 17.69
N PRO A 45 14.75 -10.13 17.55
CA PRO A 45 16.18 -9.91 17.68
C PRO A 45 16.65 -8.90 16.60
N ASP A 46 17.74 -8.18 16.86
CA ASP A 46 18.32 -7.20 15.94
C ASP A 46 18.62 -7.75 14.53
N GLU A 47 18.59 -9.07 14.38
CA GLU A 47 18.84 -9.80 13.14
C GLU A 47 17.55 -10.02 12.28
N ALA A 48 16.39 -9.53 12.69
CA ALA A 48 15.16 -9.75 11.93
C ALA A 48 15.16 -8.91 10.64
N LEU A 49 14.81 -9.56 9.52
CA LEU A 49 14.72 -8.94 8.21
C LEU A 49 13.27 -8.87 7.72
N THR A 50 12.97 -7.84 6.95
CA THR A 50 11.73 -7.73 6.21
C THR A 50 11.86 -8.43 4.86
N MET A 51 10.90 -9.30 4.55
CA MET A 51 10.75 -9.91 3.23
C MET A 51 9.40 -9.51 2.64
N SER A 52 9.38 -9.24 1.35
CA SER A 52 8.14 -9.01 0.62
C SER A 52 7.94 -10.00 -0.53
N VAL A 53 6.67 -10.25 -0.84
CA VAL A 53 6.23 -11.03 -1.99
C VAL A 53 5.23 -10.21 -2.77
N ARG A 54 5.56 -9.83 -3.99
CA ARG A 54 4.67 -9.10 -4.90
C ARG A 54 4.31 -9.97 -6.08
N ARG A 55 3.06 -9.86 -6.55
CA ARG A 55 2.61 -10.58 -7.73
C ARG A 55 1.54 -9.80 -8.47
N GLY A 56 1.76 -9.58 -9.77
CA GLY A 56 0.79 -8.95 -10.66
C GLY A 56 -0.46 -9.82 -10.89
N PRO A 57 -1.51 -9.23 -11.46
CA PRO A 57 -2.78 -9.93 -11.71
C PRO A 57 -2.75 -10.81 -12.97
N GLU A 58 -1.78 -10.63 -13.87
CA GLU A 58 -1.69 -11.32 -15.16
C GLU A 58 -1.51 -12.82 -14.96
N ALA A 59 -2.07 -13.63 -15.86
CA ALA A 59 -2.11 -15.08 -15.75
C ALA A 59 -0.72 -15.74 -15.60
N ASP A 60 0.30 -15.18 -16.24
CA ASP A 60 1.69 -15.63 -16.27
C ASP A 60 2.60 -14.88 -15.29
N SER A 61 2.06 -13.91 -14.54
CA SER A 61 2.84 -13.16 -13.56
C SER A 61 3.49 -14.08 -12.53
N LEU A 62 4.81 -14.01 -12.45
CA LEU A 62 5.60 -14.68 -11.42
C LEU A 62 5.64 -13.82 -10.16
N PRO A 63 5.71 -14.42 -8.97
CA PRO A 63 5.96 -13.67 -7.75
C PRO A 63 7.39 -13.15 -7.72
N VAL A 64 7.55 -11.93 -7.25
CA VAL A 64 8.85 -11.30 -6.94
C VAL A 64 9.05 -11.37 -5.43
N PHE A 65 10.16 -11.95 -5.02
CA PHE A 65 10.58 -12.07 -3.62
C PHE A 65 11.72 -11.11 -3.36
N SER A 66 11.52 -10.16 -2.45
CA SER A 66 12.53 -9.15 -2.11
C SER A 66 12.82 -9.15 -0.61
N PHE A 67 14.05 -8.82 -0.26
CA PHE A 67 14.53 -8.66 1.11
C PHE A 67 15.04 -7.23 1.29
N ALA A 68 14.58 -6.55 2.32
CA ALA A 68 15.11 -5.25 2.74
C ALA A 68 16.35 -5.47 3.61
N LEU A 69 17.49 -4.98 3.15
CA LEU A 69 18.77 -5.06 3.84
C LEU A 69 19.19 -3.65 4.29
N GLY A 70 20.13 -3.57 5.24
CA GLY A 70 20.82 -2.31 5.53
C GLY A 70 21.59 -1.80 4.30
N SER A 71 21.79 -0.48 4.20
CA SER A 71 22.41 0.19 3.04
C SER A 71 23.76 -0.41 2.61
N ASP A 72 24.52 -0.96 3.56
CA ASP A 72 25.88 -1.45 3.32
C ASP A 72 25.95 -2.99 3.24
N SER A 73 24.79 -3.65 3.11
CA SER A 73 24.70 -5.12 3.17
C SER A 73 24.36 -5.70 1.81
N ASN A 74 25.16 -6.69 1.38
CA ASN A 74 24.92 -7.48 0.16
C ASN A 74 24.72 -8.95 0.52
N ALA A 75 23.51 -9.46 0.30
CA ALA A 75 23.23 -10.87 0.47
C ALA A 75 23.72 -11.70 -0.72
N ALA A 76 24.37 -12.83 -0.43
CA ALA A 76 24.88 -13.75 -1.44
C ALA A 76 24.25 -15.14 -1.35
N ALA A 77 23.62 -15.47 -0.21
CA ALA A 77 23.02 -16.78 -0.01
C ALA A 77 21.76 -16.70 0.85
N VAL A 78 20.85 -17.64 0.62
CA VAL A 78 19.66 -17.88 1.45
C VAL A 78 19.64 -19.34 1.86
N SER A 79 19.37 -19.60 3.14
CA SER A 79 19.10 -20.94 3.64
C SER A 79 17.71 -20.99 4.28
N ALA A 80 17.06 -22.15 4.18
CA ALA A 80 15.78 -22.45 4.81
C ALA A 80 15.99 -23.53 5.87
N ASP A 81 15.69 -23.23 7.14
CA ASP A 81 15.92 -24.10 8.29
C ASP A 81 17.33 -24.74 8.31
N GLY A 82 18.35 -23.96 7.91
CA GLY A 82 19.75 -24.38 7.85
C GLY A 82 20.18 -25.05 6.55
N ILE A 83 19.27 -25.30 5.61
CA ILE A 83 19.59 -25.90 4.30
C ILE A 83 19.73 -24.78 3.27
N ARG A 84 20.91 -24.64 2.66
CA ARG A 84 21.18 -23.65 1.61
C ARG A 84 20.29 -23.91 0.40
N LEU A 85 19.58 -22.86 -0.04
CA LEU A 85 18.72 -22.94 -1.21
C LEU A 85 19.55 -22.72 -2.51
N PRO A 86 19.24 -23.43 -3.59
CA PRO A 86 19.88 -23.26 -4.89
C PRO A 86 19.26 -22.05 -5.62
N ILE A 87 19.37 -20.88 -5.03
CA ILE A 87 18.81 -19.63 -5.58
C ILE A 87 19.91 -18.58 -5.72
N ARG A 88 19.77 -17.73 -6.71
CA ARG A 88 20.60 -16.56 -6.93
C ARG A 88 19.85 -15.33 -6.45
N LEU A 89 20.57 -14.47 -5.81
CA LEU A 89 20.10 -13.16 -5.41
C LEU A 89 20.58 -12.12 -6.42
N VAL A 90 19.71 -11.19 -6.74
CA VAL A 90 19.95 -10.07 -7.66
C VAL A 90 19.46 -8.78 -7.01
N GLY A 91 20.16 -7.68 -7.22
CA GLY A 91 19.80 -6.39 -6.68
C GLY A 91 21.02 -5.54 -6.36
N ALA A 92 20.77 -4.35 -5.87
CA ALA A 92 21.76 -3.38 -5.43
C ALA A 92 21.61 -3.13 -3.92
N GLU A 93 22.43 -2.25 -3.39
CA GLU A 93 22.42 -1.83 -1.98
C GLU A 93 21.00 -1.53 -1.47
N GLY A 94 20.67 -2.08 -0.31
CA GLY A 94 19.40 -1.86 0.40
C GLY A 94 18.25 -2.80 0.02
N GLU A 95 18.17 -3.32 -1.20
CA GLU A 95 17.13 -4.27 -1.62
C GLU A 95 17.72 -5.39 -2.49
N THR A 96 17.46 -6.62 -2.08
CA THR A 96 17.90 -7.82 -2.80
C THR A 96 16.69 -8.69 -3.13
N SER A 97 16.63 -9.20 -4.36
CA SER A 97 15.54 -10.05 -4.83
C SER A 97 16.03 -11.43 -5.28
N VAL A 98 15.14 -12.41 -5.25
CA VAL A 98 15.38 -13.73 -5.84
C VAL A 98 15.35 -13.63 -7.37
N ALA A 99 16.35 -14.20 -8.04
CA ALA A 99 16.36 -14.24 -9.51
C ALA A 99 15.09 -14.93 -10.05
N PRO A 100 14.45 -14.40 -11.11
CA PRO A 100 13.18 -14.94 -11.62
C PRO A 100 13.21 -16.44 -11.94
N ALA A 101 14.34 -16.95 -12.42
CA ALA A 101 14.52 -18.37 -12.73
C ALA A 101 14.49 -19.28 -11.50
N ASP A 102 14.74 -18.74 -10.31
CA ASP A 102 14.85 -19.49 -9.06
C ASP A 102 13.58 -19.35 -8.17
N THR A 103 12.55 -18.68 -8.69
CA THR A 103 11.26 -18.46 -8.02
C THR A 103 10.62 -19.75 -7.51
N ALA A 104 10.68 -20.83 -8.25
CA ALA A 104 10.09 -22.13 -7.86
C ALA A 104 10.74 -22.70 -6.58
N ALA A 105 12.06 -22.57 -6.44
CA ALA A 105 12.78 -23.03 -5.25
C ALA A 105 12.39 -22.20 -4.02
N MET A 106 12.23 -20.89 -4.18
CA MET A 106 11.76 -20.01 -3.10
C MET A 106 10.32 -20.35 -2.69
N ILE A 107 9.41 -20.57 -3.64
CA ILE A 107 8.03 -20.99 -3.34
C ILE A 107 8.01 -22.29 -2.55
N ALA A 108 8.86 -23.26 -2.92
CA ALA A 108 8.96 -24.53 -2.20
C ALA A 108 9.41 -24.33 -0.75
N ALA A 109 10.40 -23.48 -0.52
CA ALA A 109 10.86 -23.13 0.84
C ALA A 109 9.76 -22.45 1.67
N LEU A 110 9.06 -21.47 1.10
CA LEU A 110 7.97 -20.76 1.78
C LEU A 110 6.78 -21.67 2.15
N ARG A 111 6.61 -22.80 1.50
CA ARG A 111 5.56 -23.77 1.81
C ARG A 111 5.88 -24.65 3.02
N SER A 112 7.15 -24.94 3.26
CA SER A 112 7.56 -26.01 4.16
C SER A 112 8.51 -25.60 5.28
N ALA A 113 9.29 -24.51 5.11
CA ALA A 113 10.26 -24.10 6.11
C ALA A 113 9.63 -23.18 7.16
N GLY A 114 10.26 -23.12 8.33
CA GLY A 114 9.87 -22.22 9.43
C GLY A 114 10.53 -20.85 9.36
N ARG A 115 11.72 -20.77 8.77
CA ARG A 115 12.51 -19.53 8.67
C ARG A 115 13.47 -19.53 7.48
N LEU A 116 13.80 -18.33 7.01
CA LEU A 116 14.93 -18.12 6.12
C LEU A 116 16.05 -17.40 6.87
N ARG A 117 17.29 -17.68 6.48
CA ARG A 117 18.48 -16.94 6.91
C ARG A 117 19.18 -16.41 5.66
N LEU A 118 19.57 -15.14 5.69
CA LEU A 118 20.39 -14.52 4.65
C LEU A 118 21.82 -14.40 5.13
N GLU A 119 22.75 -14.59 4.21
CA GLU A 119 24.19 -14.56 4.48
C GLU A 119 24.90 -13.77 3.38
N SER A 120 25.94 -13.01 3.77
CA SER A 120 26.85 -12.35 2.84
C SER A 120 27.78 -13.34 2.14
N ALA A 121 28.58 -12.88 1.19
CA ALA A 121 29.49 -13.71 0.42
C ALA A 121 30.59 -14.37 1.28
N ASP A 122 30.99 -13.75 2.36
CA ASP A 122 31.94 -14.27 3.36
C ASP A 122 31.28 -15.15 4.44
N GLY A 123 29.97 -15.43 4.30
CA GLY A 123 29.20 -16.31 5.18
C GLY A 123 28.72 -15.63 6.48
N LYS A 124 28.85 -14.32 6.58
CA LYS A 124 28.35 -13.59 7.74
C LYS A 124 26.82 -13.53 7.72
N PRO A 125 26.12 -13.81 8.83
CA PRO A 125 24.67 -13.69 8.89
C PRO A 125 24.24 -12.21 8.72
N LEU A 126 23.27 -11.98 7.85
CA LEU A 126 22.67 -10.67 7.60
C LEU A 126 21.30 -10.53 8.27
N GLY A 127 20.65 -11.68 8.55
CA GLY A 127 19.43 -11.70 9.31
C GLY A 127 18.50 -12.87 8.97
N ILE A 128 17.35 -12.87 9.65
CA ILE A 128 16.38 -13.95 9.64
C ILE A 128 15.00 -13.43 9.28
N VAL A 129 14.28 -14.18 8.45
CA VAL A 129 12.86 -13.95 8.13
C VAL A 129 12.04 -15.10 8.70
N SER A 130 11.02 -14.80 9.49
CA SER A 130 10.04 -15.77 9.93
C SER A 130 9.12 -16.16 8.77
N LEU A 131 8.90 -17.46 8.56
CA LEU A 131 7.94 -17.98 7.58
C LEU A 131 6.61 -18.40 8.20
N LYS A 132 6.42 -18.10 9.49
CA LYS A 132 5.17 -18.39 10.19
C LYS A 132 4.03 -17.55 9.61
N GLY A 133 3.12 -18.18 8.92
CA GLY A 133 2.01 -17.53 8.21
C GLY A 133 2.24 -17.31 6.71
N ALA A 134 3.46 -17.49 6.18
CA ALA A 134 3.78 -17.27 4.77
C ALA A 134 2.87 -18.07 3.81
N SER A 135 2.68 -19.36 4.07
CA SER A 135 1.79 -20.22 3.25
C SER A 135 0.34 -19.72 3.26
N ALA A 136 -0.17 -19.22 4.39
CA ALA A 136 -1.52 -18.69 4.49
C ALA A 136 -1.65 -17.36 3.72
N ALA A 137 -0.67 -16.47 3.82
CA ALA A 137 -0.62 -15.23 3.06
C ALA A 137 -0.58 -15.50 1.53
N MET A 138 0.25 -16.44 1.08
CA MET A 138 0.31 -16.83 -0.33
C MET A 138 -0.98 -17.51 -0.81
N LEU A 139 -1.65 -18.30 0.03
CA LEU A 139 -2.95 -18.89 -0.29
C LEU A 139 -4.02 -17.80 -0.47
N TYR A 140 -4.00 -16.78 0.38
CA TYR A 140 -4.88 -15.61 0.24
C TYR A 140 -4.64 -14.87 -1.10
N MET A 141 -3.37 -14.68 -1.50
CA MET A 141 -3.03 -14.11 -2.82
C MET A 141 -3.62 -14.96 -3.95
N ASP A 142 -3.43 -16.30 -3.90
CA ASP A 142 -3.97 -17.22 -4.90
C ASP A 142 -5.51 -17.14 -4.98
N GLU A 143 -6.19 -17.01 -3.85
CA GLU A 143 -7.65 -16.87 -3.78
C GLU A 143 -8.10 -15.54 -4.43
N LYS A 144 -7.52 -14.41 -4.02
CA LYS A 144 -7.89 -13.10 -4.53
C LYS A 144 -7.58 -12.93 -6.01
N GLN A 145 -6.52 -13.56 -6.48
CA GLN A 145 -6.14 -13.63 -7.89
C GLN A 145 -6.87 -14.75 -8.67
N ARG A 146 -7.78 -15.52 -8.03
CA ARG A 146 -8.53 -16.64 -8.64
C ARG A 146 -7.61 -17.76 -9.19
N ARG A 147 -6.43 -17.96 -8.59
CA ARG A 147 -5.43 -18.93 -9.04
C ARG A 147 -5.49 -20.25 -8.31
N THR A 148 -6.25 -20.39 -7.25
CA THR A 148 -6.39 -21.63 -6.49
C THR A 148 -6.73 -22.80 -7.40
N GLY A 149 -5.91 -23.86 -7.39
CA GLY A 149 -6.07 -25.05 -8.24
C GLY A 149 -5.64 -24.88 -9.71
N THR A 150 -5.00 -23.75 -10.05
CA THR A 150 -4.34 -23.58 -11.36
C THR A 150 -2.89 -24.01 -11.31
N ALA A 151 -2.27 -24.20 -12.47
CA ALA A 151 -0.84 -24.54 -12.55
C ALA A 151 0.08 -23.44 -11.99
N THR A 152 -0.40 -22.19 -11.90
CA THR A 152 0.36 -21.04 -11.37
C THR A 152 0.02 -20.67 -9.94
N ALA A 153 -0.74 -21.50 -9.22
CA ALA A 153 -1.00 -21.28 -7.79
C ALA A 153 0.28 -21.43 -6.96
N LEU A 154 0.49 -20.51 -6.01
CA LEU A 154 1.67 -20.49 -5.15
C LEU A 154 1.67 -21.64 -4.13
N VAL A 155 0.52 -21.95 -3.54
CA VAL A 155 0.45 -22.93 -2.44
C VAL A 155 -0.11 -24.27 -2.88
N ARG A 156 -1.22 -24.25 -3.62
CA ARG A 156 -1.93 -25.48 -4.06
C ARG A 156 -2.03 -25.52 -5.59
N PRO A 157 -0.92 -25.77 -6.28
CA PRO A 157 -0.95 -25.87 -7.74
C PRO A 157 -1.83 -27.04 -8.15
N GLY A 158 -2.58 -26.85 -9.23
CA GLY A 158 -3.44 -27.85 -9.84
C GLY A 158 -3.19 -27.95 -11.35
N LYS A 159 -4.04 -28.70 -12.03
CA LYS A 159 -3.90 -28.94 -13.49
C LYS A 159 -4.62 -27.89 -14.35
N ARG A 160 -5.44 -27.03 -13.75
CA ARG A 160 -6.21 -26.03 -14.49
C ARG A 160 -5.27 -24.97 -15.07
N ALA A 161 -5.44 -24.68 -16.34
CA ALA A 161 -4.68 -23.60 -16.99
C ALA A 161 -5.07 -22.23 -16.40
N PRO A 162 -4.11 -21.32 -16.19
CA PRO A 162 -4.39 -19.97 -15.67
C PRO A 162 -4.99 -19.02 -16.73
N GLY A 163 -5.11 -19.44 -17.99
CA GLY A 163 -5.39 -18.61 -19.17
C GLY A 163 -6.69 -17.78 -19.16
N ASN A 164 -7.62 -18.05 -18.24
CA ASN A 164 -8.88 -17.29 -18.13
C ASN A 164 -8.90 -16.31 -16.94
N ILE A 165 -7.73 -16.02 -16.37
CA ILE A 165 -7.61 -15.06 -15.27
C ILE A 165 -7.24 -13.72 -15.87
N SER A 166 -8.26 -12.92 -16.19
CA SER A 166 -8.04 -11.52 -16.59
C SER A 166 -8.13 -10.61 -15.35
N PRO A 167 -7.27 -9.57 -15.27
CA PRO A 167 -7.47 -8.51 -14.30
C PRO A 167 -8.86 -7.91 -14.46
N PRO A 168 -9.52 -7.46 -13.39
CA PRO A 168 -10.76 -6.72 -13.52
C PRO A 168 -10.50 -5.41 -14.28
N PRO A 169 -11.44 -4.90 -15.06
CA PRO A 169 -11.31 -3.59 -15.66
C PRO A 169 -11.16 -2.55 -14.54
N LEU A 170 -10.14 -1.71 -14.64
CA LEU A 170 -9.96 -0.61 -13.69
C LEU A 170 -11.08 0.41 -13.87
N PRO A 171 -11.52 1.07 -12.78
CA PRO A 171 -12.52 2.13 -12.89
C PRO A 171 -11.97 3.28 -13.73
N VAL A 172 -12.80 3.79 -14.62
CA VAL A 172 -12.46 5.00 -15.40
C VAL A 172 -12.65 6.20 -14.49
N VAL A 173 -11.54 6.85 -14.14
CA VAL A 173 -11.57 8.11 -13.42
C VAL A 173 -11.73 9.22 -14.46
N VAL A 174 -12.88 9.88 -14.44
CA VAL A 174 -13.10 11.07 -15.26
C VAL A 174 -12.51 12.26 -14.50
N ALA A 175 -11.35 12.73 -14.95
CA ALA A 175 -10.74 13.92 -14.39
C ALA A 175 -11.63 15.15 -14.65
N ARG A 176 -11.85 15.98 -13.65
CA ARG A 176 -12.40 17.32 -13.86
C ARG A 176 -11.36 18.17 -14.59
N PRO A 177 -11.79 19.14 -15.45
CA PRO A 177 -10.86 20.14 -15.96
C PRO A 177 -10.12 20.83 -14.82
N LEU A 178 -8.81 20.97 -14.95
CA LEU A 178 -8.01 21.68 -13.97
C LEU A 178 -8.48 23.14 -13.88
N ALA A 179 -8.64 23.63 -12.66
CA ALA A 179 -8.98 25.02 -12.44
C ALA A 179 -7.71 25.88 -12.48
N ALA A 180 -7.75 26.95 -13.26
CA ALA A 180 -6.69 27.94 -13.33
C ALA A 180 -6.96 29.08 -12.33
N GLY A 181 -6.72 28.83 -11.05
CA GLY A 181 -6.96 29.86 -10.04
C GLY A 181 -6.39 29.51 -8.67
N ARG A 182 -6.46 30.47 -7.75
CA ARG A 182 -5.96 30.28 -6.39
C ARG A 182 -7.03 29.84 -5.39
N GLY A 183 -8.24 29.63 -5.81
CA GLY A 183 -9.36 29.35 -4.90
C GLY A 183 -9.72 30.53 -3.96
N ALA A 184 -10.80 30.41 -3.24
CA ALA A 184 -11.24 31.43 -2.28
C ALA A 184 -10.40 31.36 -0.99
N VAL A 185 -9.77 32.49 -0.61
CA VAL A 185 -8.96 32.57 0.60
C VAL A 185 -9.87 32.62 1.84
N PRO A 186 -9.75 31.68 2.80
CA PRO A 186 -10.51 31.71 4.03
C PRO A 186 -10.08 32.89 4.91
N SER A 187 -11.02 33.46 5.65
CA SER A 187 -10.69 34.51 6.63
C SER A 187 -9.92 33.92 7.83
N ALA A 188 -9.07 34.76 8.45
CA ALA A 188 -8.37 34.36 9.68
C ALA A 188 -9.32 33.90 10.79
N ALA A 189 -10.49 34.50 10.87
CA ALA A 189 -11.53 34.10 11.84
C ALA A 189 -12.06 32.69 11.53
N MET A 190 -12.27 32.34 10.26
CA MET A 190 -12.68 31.01 9.86
C MET A 190 -11.59 29.97 10.18
N LEU A 191 -10.33 30.23 9.83
CA LEU A 191 -9.22 29.32 10.15
C LEU A 191 -9.11 29.07 11.65
N LYS A 192 -9.18 30.12 12.45
CA LYS A 192 -9.18 30.02 13.92
C LYS A 192 -10.35 29.18 14.45
N ALA A 193 -11.55 29.38 13.88
CA ALA A 193 -12.73 28.62 14.29
C ALA A 193 -12.60 27.12 13.91
N LEU A 194 -12.10 26.80 12.72
CA LEU A 194 -11.86 25.44 12.26
C LEU A 194 -10.81 24.74 13.13
N ARG A 195 -9.65 25.38 13.40
CA ARG A 195 -8.63 24.85 14.29
C ARG A 195 -9.20 24.47 15.64
N ARG A 196 -9.91 25.39 16.28
CA ARG A 196 -10.55 25.14 17.59
C ARG A 196 -11.56 23.99 17.52
N LYS A 197 -12.42 23.96 16.50
CA LYS A 197 -13.45 22.94 16.33
C LYS A 197 -12.86 21.54 16.18
N HIS A 198 -11.74 21.43 15.48
CA HIS A 198 -11.11 20.14 15.15
C HIS A 198 -9.90 19.80 16.04
N GLY A 199 -9.65 20.57 17.10
CA GLY A 199 -8.57 20.31 18.05
C GLY A 199 -7.18 20.40 17.42
N CYS A 200 -7.00 21.28 16.42
CA CYS A 200 -5.73 21.46 15.75
C CYS A 200 -4.81 22.31 16.62
N THR A 201 -3.69 21.72 17.05
CA THR A 201 -2.60 22.42 17.75
C THR A 201 -1.42 22.46 16.80
N LEU A 202 -0.96 23.66 16.47
CA LEU A 202 0.37 23.82 15.84
C LEU A 202 1.34 23.91 16.99
N ASP A 203 2.10 22.86 17.23
CA ASP A 203 3.19 22.89 18.17
C ASP A 203 4.27 23.86 17.65
N GLU A 204 5.00 24.46 18.56
CA GLU A 204 5.91 25.62 18.35
C GLU A 204 7.11 25.37 17.45
N VAL A 205 7.18 24.21 16.79
CA VAL A 205 8.31 23.84 15.94
C VAL A 205 7.93 23.97 14.46
N GLY A 206 8.05 25.20 13.91
CA GLY A 206 8.34 25.44 12.49
C GLY A 206 7.45 24.80 11.42
N GLY A 207 6.22 24.47 11.74
CA GLY A 207 5.25 23.96 10.76
C GLY A 207 4.76 25.05 9.81
N PRO A 208 4.18 24.71 8.64
CA PRO A 208 3.58 25.70 7.77
C PRO A 208 2.53 26.49 8.55
N GLU A 209 2.77 27.77 8.69
CA GLU A 209 1.98 28.65 9.55
C GLU A 209 0.50 28.73 9.13
N GLU A 210 0.16 28.25 7.93
CA GLU A 210 -1.13 28.46 7.31
C GLU A 210 -1.64 27.21 6.58
N ALA A 211 -2.83 27.32 6.08
CA ALA A 211 -3.48 26.30 5.30
C ALA A 211 -3.04 26.37 3.83
N GLU A 212 -2.81 25.24 3.20
CA GLU A 212 -2.68 25.18 1.75
C GLU A 212 -4.06 25.33 1.10
N ILE A 213 -4.15 26.14 0.04
CA ILE A 213 -5.38 26.51 -0.62
C ILE A 213 -5.25 26.21 -2.11
N ALA A 214 -6.20 25.47 -2.66
CA ALA A 214 -6.24 25.14 -4.09
C ALA A 214 -7.64 25.34 -4.67
N ASP A 215 -7.72 25.82 -5.89
CA ASP A 215 -8.97 25.91 -6.64
C ASP A 215 -9.34 24.53 -7.21
N LEU A 216 -10.51 24.02 -6.88
CA LEU A 216 -11.06 22.78 -7.42
C LEU A 216 -11.97 23.00 -8.64
N GLY A 217 -12.15 24.25 -9.05
CA GLY A 217 -13.12 24.63 -10.08
C GLY A 217 -14.56 24.73 -9.55
N ALA A 218 -15.46 25.24 -10.39
CA ALA A 218 -16.88 25.40 -10.07
C ALA A 218 -17.20 26.20 -8.79
N GLY A 219 -16.26 27.06 -8.33
CA GLY A 219 -16.40 27.83 -7.09
C GLY A 219 -16.11 27.02 -5.83
N GLU A 220 -15.45 25.87 -5.96
CA GLU A 220 -14.99 25.05 -4.86
C GLU A 220 -13.50 25.28 -4.60
N THR A 221 -13.10 25.27 -3.34
CA THR A 221 -11.71 25.45 -2.90
C THR A 221 -11.34 24.33 -1.95
N LEU A 222 -10.21 23.65 -2.22
CA LEU A 222 -9.56 22.78 -1.26
C LEU A 222 -8.85 23.63 -0.21
N LEU A 223 -9.05 23.29 1.04
CA LEU A 223 -8.35 23.87 2.18
C LEU A 223 -7.72 22.73 2.97
N LEU A 224 -6.40 22.62 2.94
CA LEU A 224 -5.64 21.71 3.80
C LEU A 224 -5.23 22.49 5.05
N LEU A 225 -5.94 22.28 6.14
CA LEU A 225 -5.69 22.96 7.40
C LEU A 225 -4.63 22.22 8.20
N ALA A 226 -3.44 22.80 8.38
CA ALA A 226 -2.42 22.20 9.23
C ALA A 226 -2.96 22.02 10.67
N CYS A 227 -2.86 20.81 11.20
CA CYS A 227 -3.52 20.40 12.42
C CYS A 227 -2.59 19.83 13.49
N GLY A 228 -1.35 19.52 13.13
CA GLY A 228 -0.30 19.05 14.02
C GLY A 228 0.97 18.79 13.24
N SER A 229 2.09 18.78 13.92
CA SER A 229 3.39 18.45 13.35
C SER A 229 4.14 17.48 14.25
N GLY A 230 4.93 16.63 13.64
CA GLY A 230 5.92 15.78 14.28
C GLY A 230 7.31 16.12 13.75
N ALA A 231 8.31 15.31 14.11
CA ALA A 231 9.72 15.57 13.71
C ALA A 231 9.90 15.69 12.18
N TYR A 232 9.10 14.96 11.38
CA TYR A 232 9.22 14.89 9.92
C TYR A 232 7.86 14.98 9.21
N ASN A 233 6.76 15.06 9.95
CA ASN A 233 5.43 14.96 9.39
C ASN A 233 4.58 16.15 9.79
N VAL A 234 3.79 16.65 8.84
CA VAL A 234 2.70 17.60 9.11
C VAL A 234 1.40 16.92 8.82
N SER A 235 0.47 17.02 9.74
CA SER A 235 -0.88 16.49 9.61
C SER A 235 -1.85 17.58 9.19
N PHE A 236 -2.69 17.29 8.20
CA PHE A 236 -3.70 18.22 7.69
C PHE A 236 -5.10 17.66 7.87
N VAL A 237 -6.04 18.53 8.20
CA VAL A 237 -7.47 18.23 8.07
C VAL A 237 -7.95 18.86 6.76
N PRO A 238 -8.42 18.06 5.80
CA PRO A 238 -8.89 18.55 4.51
C PRO A 238 -10.34 19.05 4.57
N PHE A 239 -10.59 20.19 3.96
CA PHE A 239 -11.93 20.77 3.78
C PHE A 239 -12.16 21.12 2.33
N VAL A 240 -13.42 21.07 1.92
CA VAL A 240 -13.90 21.71 0.68
C VAL A 240 -14.71 22.94 1.07
N MET A 241 -14.30 24.09 0.55
CA MET A 241 -15.00 25.34 0.76
C MET A 241 -15.95 25.60 -0.41
N ARG A 242 -17.19 25.93 -0.10
CA ARG A 242 -18.24 26.32 -1.06
C ARG A 242 -19.00 27.51 -0.49
N ARG A 243 -19.14 28.59 -1.27
CA ARG A 243 -19.94 29.77 -0.86
C ARG A 243 -19.60 30.29 0.54
N GLY A 244 -18.31 30.31 0.88
CA GLY A 244 -17.85 30.80 2.17
C GLY A 244 -18.07 29.86 3.36
N ARG A 245 -18.43 28.59 3.13
CA ARG A 245 -18.53 27.54 4.15
C ARG A 245 -17.50 26.47 3.90
N ALA A 246 -16.87 25.97 4.96
CA ALA A 246 -15.93 24.87 4.92
C ALA A 246 -16.58 23.60 5.49
N GLU A 247 -16.56 22.54 4.73
CA GLU A 247 -17.05 21.21 5.10
C GLU A 247 -15.88 20.23 5.02
N LEU A 248 -15.84 19.21 5.88
CA LEU A 248 -14.81 18.17 5.78
C LEU A 248 -14.86 17.52 4.41
N ALA A 249 -13.70 17.35 3.78
CA ALA A 249 -13.61 16.66 2.51
C ALA A 249 -14.04 15.20 2.66
N GLY A 250 -14.89 14.73 1.76
CA GLY A 250 -15.24 13.31 1.63
C GLY A 250 -14.28 12.61 0.70
N PHE A 251 -13.93 11.37 1.02
CA PHE A 251 -13.12 10.50 0.17
C PHE A 251 -13.88 9.22 -0.11
N ASP A 252 -13.65 8.62 -1.28
CA ASP A 252 -14.33 7.41 -1.72
C ASP A 252 -13.92 6.16 -0.92
N PHE A 253 -12.86 6.27 -0.11
CA PHE A 253 -12.40 5.21 0.76
C PHE A 253 -12.27 5.71 2.21
N LYS A 254 -12.44 4.79 3.16
CA LYS A 254 -12.23 5.05 4.59
C LYS A 254 -11.06 4.21 5.07
N PRO A 255 -9.87 4.77 5.24
CA PRO A 255 -8.78 4.08 5.91
C PRO A 255 -9.21 3.68 7.33
N GLY A 256 -8.83 2.48 7.78
CA GLY A 256 -9.32 1.92 9.06
C GLY A 256 -9.04 2.80 10.28
N TRP A 257 -7.95 3.55 10.29
CA TRP A 257 -7.56 4.44 11.39
C TRP A 257 -8.39 5.74 11.46
N TRP A 258 -9.01 6.19 10.35
CA TRP A 258 -9.90 7.35 10.36
C TRP A 258 -11.22 7.10 11.10
N ALA A 259 -11.64 5.84 11.18
CA ALA A 259 -12.88 5.48 11.86
C ALA A 259 -12.84 5.74 13.37
N GLN A 260 -11.66 5.84 13.96
CA GLN A 260 -11.49 6.03 15.41
C GLN A 260 -11.64 7.50 15.84
N GLU A 261 -11.33 8.46 14.99
CA GLU A 261 -11.32 9.89 15.34
C GLU A 261 -12.44 10.72 14.70
N GLY A 262 -13.20 10.15 13.79
CA GLY A 262 -14.35 10.82 13.15
C GLY A 262 -13.99 11.97 12.20
N LYS A 263 -12.70 12.23 11.94
CA LYS A 263 -12.22 13.26 11.01
C LYS A 263 -11.13 12.70 10.10
N PRO A 264 -11.12 13.04 8.81
CA PRO A 264 -10.01 12.69 7.94
C PRO A 264 -8.75 13.47 8.34
N MET A 265 -7.63 12.78 8.45
CA MET A 265 -6.30 13.37 8.61
C MET A 265 -5.38 12.86 7.51
N LEU A 266 -4.68 13.77 6.86
CA LEU A 266 -3.71 13.50 5.83
C LEU A 266 -2.32 13.86 6.37
N THR A 267 -1.32 13.03 6.10
CA THR A 267 0.06 13.26 6.52
C THR A 267 0.90 13.66 5.32
N ASN A 268 1.61 14.79 5.45
CA ASN A 268 2.46 15.35 4.39
C ASN A 268 1.73 15.54 3.05
N ALA A 269 0.43 15.83 3.11
CA ALA A 269 -0.35 16.03 1.91
C ALA A 269 -0.01 17.35 1.23
N ALA A 270 0.03 17.34 -0.09
CA ALA A 270 0.22 18.51 -0.93
C ALA A 270 -0.68 18.46 -2.16
N TRP A 271 -1.06 19.63 -2.67
CA TRP A 271 -1.83 19.74 -3.90
C TRP A 271 -0.92 19.96 -5.11
N ASP A 272 -0.92 19.01 -6.03
CA ASP A 272 -0.30 19.16 -7.32
C ASP A 272 -1.26 19.88 -8.30
N ALA A 273 -1.05 21.16 -8.49
CA ALA A 273 -1.91 21.99 -9.33
C ALA A 273 -1.80 21.64 -10.83
N GLU A 274 -0.68 21.08 -11.29
CA GLU A 274 -0.49 20.69 -12.70
C GLU A 274 -1.29 19.44 -13.04
N ARG A 275 -1.39 18.53 -12.08
CA ARG A 275 -2.08 17.25 -12.26
C ARG A 275 -3.49 17.24 -11.69
N GLY A 276 -3.84 18.21 -10.83
CA GLY A 276 -5.08 18.23 -10.10
C GLY A 276 -5.19 17.06 -9.11
N LEU A 277 -4.09 16.69 -8.48
CA LEU A 277 -4.00 15.57 -7.55
C LEU A 277 -3.63 16.05 -6.16
N LEU A 278 -4.25 15.41 -5.17
CA LEU A 278 -3.82 15.48 -3.78
C LEU A 278 -2.91 14.28 -3.52
N THR A 279 -1.64 14.56 -3.14
CA THR A 279 -0.59 13.56 -2.91
C THR A 279 -0.19 13.50 -1.44
#